data_739b0d0c3a2b738598365bc3c1a26565
#
_entry.id   739b0d0c3a2b738598365bc3c1a26565
#
_cell.length_a   1.000
_cell.length_b   1.000
_cell.length_c   1.000
_cell.angle_alpha   90.00
_cell.angle_beta   90.00
_cell.angle_gamma   90.00
#
_symmetry.space_group_name_H-M   'P 1'
#
loop_
_entity.id
_entity.type
_entity.pdbx_description
1 polymer ?
#
loop_
_entity_poly.entity_id
_entity_poly.type
_entity_poly.pdbx_seq_one_letter_code
_entity_poly.pdbx_strand_id
1 'polypeptide(L)'
;MLQYNYDNLQRSLVDVIKEEQAKLGYYREDIRLYYPLSSLNHFFGTNVGADEMQRILDGTGEQDHTPIAAAMNEALSDKLGMVEVSHRGDRFCFHIPPEGVEYVHENTTENEFIRELVQLVAKHGCTIEEVYQLFTKHSGHVRREPMENGELDVRIWFEDDAEDPYYYCFKQEEEHMIYHRFLPADYEDFEF
;
A
#
# COMPACT_ATOMS: atom_id res chain seq x y z
N MET A 1 -12.40 10.05 23.98
CA MET A 1 -11.37 9.08 23.59
C MET A 1 -11.46 8.99 22.07
N LEU A 2 -10.50 9.57 21.35
CA LEU A 2 -10.42 9.39 19.89
C LEU A 2 -9.98 7.95 19.66
N GLN A 3 -10.89 7.12 19.20
CA GLN A 3 -10.60 5.75 18.81
C GLN A 3 -10.14 5.81 17.35
N TYR A 4 -8.84 5.67 17.12
CA TYR A 4 -8.30 5.60 15.77
C TYR A 4 -8.77 4.29 15.13
N ASN A 5 -9.19 4.38 13.88
CA ASN A 5 -9.60 3.20 13.13
C ASN A 5 -8.38 2.58 12.45
N TYR A 6 -7.90 1.46 12.99
CA TYR A 6 -6.78 0.70 12.43
C TYR A 6 -7.17 -0.20 11.25
N ASP A 7 -8.46 -0.36 10.98
CA ASP A 7 -8.93 -1.30 9.95
C ASP A 7 -8.39 -0.92 8.57
N ASN A 8 -8.33 0.39 8.27
CA ASN A 8 -7.80 0.86 6.99
C ASN A 8 -6.30 0.60 6.87
N LEU A 9 -5.53 0.89 7.93
CA LEU A 9 -4.10 0.60 7.97
C LEU A 9 -3.85 -0.90 7.86
N GLN A 10 -4.56 -1.73 8.62
CA GLN A 10 -4.42 -3.19 8.56
C GLN A 10 -4.73 -3.74 7.17
N ARG A 11 -5.81 -3.28 6.55
CA ARG A 11 -6.18 -3.68 5.19
C ARG A 11 -5.08 -3.32 4.20
N SER A 12 -4.58 -2.09 4.26
CA SER A 12 -3.50 -1.63 3.41
C SER A 12 -2.21 -2.44 3.62
N LEU A 13 -1.81 -2.71 4.87
CA LEU A 13 -0.63 -3.53 5.17
C LEU A 13 -0.77 -4.94 4.58
N VAL A 14 -1.90 -5.60 4.79
CA VAL A 14 -2.17 -6.95 4.23
C VAL A 14 -2.10 -6.93 2.71
N ASP A 15 -2.69 -5.93 2.08
CA ASP A 15 -2.73 -5.82 0.63
C ASP A 15 -1.34 -5.55 0.03
N VAL A 16 -0.54 -4.68 0.65
CA VAL A 16 0.84 -4.44 0.21
C VAL A 16 1.74 -5.65 0.47
N ILE A 17 1.54 -6.38 1.58
CA ILE A 17 2.26 -7.66 1.82
C ILE A 17 1.97 -8.65 0.69
N LYS A 18 0.71 -8.81 0.27
CA LYS A 18 0.34 -9.69 -0.86
C LYS A 18 1.03 -9.28 -2.16
N GLU A 19 1.11 -7.98 -2.43
CA GLU A 19 1.81 -7.47 -3.60
C GLU A 19 3.31 -7.80 -3.56
N GLU A 20 3.96 -7.59 -2.43
CA GLU A 20 5.37 -7.92 -2.26
C GLU A 20 5.62 -9.44 -2.34
N GLN A 21 4.72 -10.25 -1.82
CA GLN A 21 4.77 -11.70 -2.00
C GLN A 21 4.67 -12.10 -3.48
N ALA A 22 3.79 -11.45 -4.24
CA ALA A 22 3.66 -11.69 -5.67
C ALA A 22 4.91 -11.25 -6.45
N LYS A 23 5.55 -10.13 -6.05
CA LYS A 23 6.76 -9.60 -6.70
C LYS A 23 8.02 -10.41 -6.39
N LEU A 24 8.22 -10.76 -5.13
CA LEU A 24 9.49 -11.27 -4.61
C LEU A 24 9.46 -12.76 -4.28
N GLY A 25 8.28 -13.35 -4.11
CA GLY A 25 8.12 -14.73 -3.65
C GLY A 25 8.54 -14.92 -2.19
N TYR A 26 8.52 -13.87 -1.38
CA TYR A 26 8.89 -13.89 0.04
C TYR A 26 7.66 -14.21 0.89
N TYR A 27 7.64 -15.40 1.49
CA TYR A 27 6.50 -15.87 2.28
C TYR A 27 6.82 -16.03 3.78
N ARG A 28 8.11 -15.98 4.15
CA ARG A 28 8.60 -16.20 5.52
C ARG A 28 9.74 -15.28 5.92
N GLU A 29 10.05 -14.32 5.09
CA GLU A 29 11.04 -13.28 5.34
C GLU A 29 10.35 -12.05 5.93
N ASP A 30 11.08 -11.25 6.72
CA ASP A 30 10.59 -9.96 7.13
C ASP A 30 10.44 -9.00 5.94
N ILE A 31 9.41 -8.16 5.98
CA ILE A 31 9.14 -7.17 4.93
C ILE A 31 9.15 -5.77 5.53
N ARG A 32 9.68 -4.81 4.78
CA ARG A 32 9.65 -3.38 5.10
C ARG A 32 8.75 -2.65 4.14
N LEU A 33 7.66 -2.10 4.65
CA LEU A 33 6.69 -1.34 3.90
C LEU A 33 6.84 0.14 4.19
N TYR A 34 6.71 0.97 3.15
CA TYR A 34 6.91 2.41 3.28
C TYR A 34 5.62 3.15 2.98
N TYR A 35 5.25 4.04 3.90
CA TYR A 35 4.08 4.90 3.78
C TYR A 35 4.49 6.36 3.90
N PRO A 36 3.94 7.26 3.05
CA PRO A 36 4.07 8.69 3.27
C PRO A 36 3.20 9.12 4.47
N LEU A 37 3.55 10.24 5.08
CA LEU A 37 2.79 10.84 6.18
C LEU A 37 1.33 11.13 5.78
N SER A 38 1.09 11.53 4.53
CA SER A 38 -0.25 11.78 3.98
C SER A 38 -1.15 10.56 4.09
N SER A 39 -0.66 9.37 3.71
CA SER A 39 -1.41 8.11 3.85
C SER A 39 -1.79 7.82 5.30
N LEU A 40 -0.85 8.00 6.23
CA LEU A 40 -1.12 7.77 7.66
C LEU A 40 -2.12 8.77 8.21
N ASN A 41 -1.99 10.05 7.87
CA ASN A 41 -2.98 11.07 8.21
C ASN A 41 -4.37 10.71 7.67
N HIS A 42 -4.43 10.22 6.43
CA HIS A 42 -5.69 9.76 5.83
C HIS A 42 -6.29 8.57 6.59
N PHE A 43 -5.48 7.53 6.88
CA PHE A 43 -5.97 6.34 7.62
C PHE A 43 -6.51 6.69 9.00
N PHE A 44 -5.87 7.62 9.70
CA PHE A 44 -6.25 8.01 11.05
C PHE A 44 -7.21 9.21 11.12
N GLY A 45 -7.50 9.86 9.99
CA GLY A 45 -8.33 11.08 9.95
C GLY A 45 -7.66 12.25 10.69
N THR A 46 -6.32 12.33 10.63
CA THR A 46 -5.49 13.35 11.28
C THR A 46 -4.86 14.29 10.24
N ASN A 47 -4.26 15.37 10.73
CA ASN A 47 -3.44 16.26 9.92
C ASN A 47 -2.25 16.74 10.78
N VAL A 48 -1.38 15.80 11.12
CA VAL A 48 -0.24 16.03 12.02
C VAL A 48 1.08 15.92 11.26
N GLY A 49 2.15 16.52 11.82
CA GLY A 49 3.50 16.37 11.28
C GLY A 49 4.13 15.01 11.64
N ALA A 50 5.27 14.69 11.01
CA ALA A 50 5.93 13.38 11.14
C ALA A 50 6.31 13.02 12.58
N ASP A 51 6.87 13.96 13.35
CA ASP A 51 7.26 13.72 14.75
C ASP A 51 6.03 13.42 15.63
N GLU A 52 4.90 14.07 15.36
CA GLU A 52 3.65 13.83 16.08
C GLU A 52 3.06 12.47 15.67
N MET A 53 3.07 12.16 14.37
CA MET A 53 2.62 10.84 13.87
C MET A 53 3.47 9.72 14.49
N GLN A 54 4.79 9.87 14.59
CA GLN A 54 5.64 8.88 15.25
C GLN A 54 5.27 8.72 16.74
N ARG A 55 5.02 9.81 17.46
CA ARG A 55 4.55 9.73 18.87
C ARG A 55 3.19 9.02 18.97
N ILE A 56 2.32 9.29 18.02
CA ILE A 56 1.03 8.59 17.89
C ILE A 56 1.28 7.09 17.72
N LEU A 57 2.16 6.68 16.83
CA LEU A 57 2.46 5.27 16.54
C LEU A 57 3.24 4.59 17.68
N ASP A 58 4.17 5.30 18.34
CA ASP A 58 4.96 4.79 19.48
C ASP A 58 4.18 4.83 20.80
N GLY A 59 3.10 5.57 20.85
CA GLY A 59 2.30 5.73 22.07
C GLY A 59 2.93 6.60 23.14
N THR A 60 3.81 7.52 22.78
CA THR A 60 4.53 8.42 23.70
C THR A 60 3.91 9.83 23.81
N GLY A 61 2.72 10.05 23.27
CA GLY A 61 2.03 11.34 23.32
C GLY A 61 1.65 11.76 24.75
N GLU A 62 1.86 13.05 25.08
CA GLU A 62 1.66 13.65 26.42
C GLU A 62 0.18 13.78 26.88
N GLN A 63 -0.77 13.31 26.13
CA GLN A 63 -2.18 13.34 26.54
C GLN A 63 -2.68 11.90 26.71
N ASP A 64 -3.50 11.67 27.72
CA ASP A 64 -4.22 10.45 28.19
C ASP A 64 -4.68 9.43 27.10
N HIS A 65 -3.88 9.22 26.08
CA HIS A 65 -4.10 8.28 25.01
C HIS A 65 -3.42 6.96 25.35
N THR A 66 -4.18 5.89 25.38
CA THR A 66 -3.64 4.54 25.27
C THR A 66 -2.62 4.54 24.15
N PRO A 67 -1.36 4.13 24.38
CA PRO A 67 -0.35 4.13 23.34
C PRO A 67 -0.88 3.51 22.05
N ILE A 68 -0.86 4.26 20.95
CA ILE A 68 -1.37 3.74 19.67
C ILE A 68 -0.55 2.52 19.23
N ALA A 69 0.77 2.51 19.49
CA ALA A 69 1.58 1.33 19.24
C ALA A 69 1.10 0.11 20.03
N ALA A 70 0.68 0.29 21.30
CA ALA A 70 0.09 -0.80 22.04
C ALA A 70 -1.29 -1.18 21.47
N ALA A 71 -2.14 -0.20 21.14
CA ALA A 71 -3.44 -0.44 20.53
C ALA A 71 -3.30 -0.97 19.09
N MET A 72 -2.34 -0.46 18.31
CA MET A 72 -2.03 -0.96 16.98
C MET A 72 -1.52 -2.41 17.07
N ASN A 73 -0.56 -2.70 17.93
CA ASN A 73 -0.05 -4.06 18.11
C ASN A 73 -1.12 -4.99 18.73
N GLU A 74 -1.98 -4.52 19.63
CA GLU A 74 -3.12 -5.30 20.10
C GLU A 74 -4.09 -5.63 18.95
N ALA A 75 -4.37 -4.68 18.06
CA ALA A 75 -5.25 -4.87 16.91
C ALA A 75 -4.63 -5.73 15.79
N LEU A 76 -3.31 -5.66 15.61
CA LEU A 76 -2.59 -6.32 14.52
C LEU A 76 -1.83 -7.59 14.96
N SER A 77 -1.53 -7.75 16.27
CA SER A 77 -0.64 -8.80 16.78
C SER A 77 -1.10 -10.21 16.45
N ASP A 78 -2.42 -10.44 16.47
CA ASP A 78 -2.99 -11.74 16.13
C ASP A 78 -2.78 -12.13 14.66
N LYS A 79 -2.48 -11.15 13.80
CA LYS A 79 -2.36 -11.33 12.36
C LYS A 79 -0.97 -11.01 11.82
N LEU A 80 -0.37 -9.92 12.28
CA LEU A 80 0.89 -9.41 11.73
C LEU A 80 2.07 -9.48 12.69
N GLY A 81 1.87 -10.02 13.91
CA GLY A 81 2.90 -10.03 14.94
C GLY A 81 3.23 -8.63 15.44
N MET A 82 4.42 -8.48 16.04
CA MET A 82 4.87 -7.17 16.53
C MET A 82 5.41 -6.34 15.37
N VAL A 83 4.64 -5.35 14.93
CA VAL A 83 5.03 -4.40 13.89
C VAL A 83 5.85 -3.28 14.52
N GLU A 84 7.06 -3.05 13.99
CA GLU A 84 7.91 -1.91 14.38
C GLU A 84 7.78 -0.79 13.36
N VAL A 85 7.70 0.46 13.84
CA VAL A 85 7.58 1.63 12.98
C VAL A 85 8.70 2.61 13.25
N SER A 86 9.30 3.13 12.20
CA SER A 86 10.28 4.21 12.24
C SER A 86 10.02 5.19 11.09
N HIS A 87 10.57 6.42 11.16
CA HIS A 87 10.43 7.37 10.06
C HIS A 87 11.72 8.10 9.73
N ARG A 88 11.80 8.60 8.51
CA ARG A 88 12.82 9.56 8.06
C ARG A 88 12.13 10.66 7.25
N GLY A 89 12.05 11.87 7.83
CA GLY A 89 11.19 12.92 7.30
C GLY A 89 9.73 12.43 7.28
N ASP A 90 9.04 12.65 6.19
CA ASP A 90 7.63 12.30 6.03
C ASP A 90 7.43 10.85 5.53
N ARG A 91 8.47 10.04 5.49
CA ARG A 91 8.41 8.65 5.05
C ARG A 91 8.55 7.71 6.24
N PHE A 92 7.51 6.91 6.48
CA PHE A 92 7.41 5.91 7.54
C PHE A 92 7.75 4.52 7.01
N CYS A 93 8.46 3.73 7.81
CA CYS A 93 8.82 2.35 7.53
C CYS A 93 8.15 1.45 8.56
N PHE A 94 7.30 0.55 8.09
CA PHE A 94 6.68 -0.51 8.88
C PHE A 94 7.47 -1.79 8.64
N HIS A 95 8.07 -2.31 9.68
CA HIS A 95 8.79 -3.58 9.65
C HIS A 95 7.84 -4.67 10.13
N ILE A 96 7.45 -5.54 9.20
CA ILE A 96 6.55 -6.67 9.44
C ILE A 96 7.42 -7.91 9.69
N PRO A 97 7.28 -8.57 10.85
CA PRO A 97 8.07 -9.75 11.15
C PRO A 97 7.65 -10.97 10.31
N PRO A 98 8.50 -12.00 10.21
CA PRO A 98 8.25 -13.20 9.39
C PRO A 98 6.92 -13.88 9.67
N GLU A 99 6.51 -13.95 10.94
CA GLU A 99 5.22 -14.53 11.33
C GLU A 99 4.02 -13.79 10.77
N GLY A 100 4.10 -12.47 10.62
CA GLY A 100 3.06 -11.65 9.99
C GLY A 100 2.97 -11.91 8.48
N VAL A 101 4.10 -12.04 7.83
CA VAL A 101 4.19 -12.34 6.39
C VAL A 101 3.64 -13.75 6.11
N GLU A 102 4.03 -14.74 6.92
CA GLU A 102 3.52 -16.11 6.83
C GLU A 102 2.01 -16.18 7.09
N TYR A 103 1.53 -15.45 8.10
CA TYR A 103 0.09 -15.35 8.38
C TYR A 103 -0.71 -14.88 7.17
N VAL A 104 -0.26 -13.79 6.52
CA VAL A 104 -0.94 -13.26 5.33
C VAL A 104 -0.97 -14.30 4.21
N HIS A 105 0.15 -15.00 3.97
CA HIS A 105 0.23 -16.04 2.96
C HIS A 105 -0.74 -17.19 3.23
N GLU A 106 -0.83 -17.67 4.46
CA GLU A 106 -1.61 -18.85 4.82
C GLU A 106 -3.10 -18.58 5.03
N ASN A 107 -3.45 -17.36 5.48
CA ASN A 107 -4.80 -17.04 5.96
C ASN A 107 -5.57 -16.04 5.08
N THR A 108 -4.97 -15.55 3.99
CA THR A 108 -5.65 -14.63 3.08
C THR A 108 -5.70 -15.20 1.66
N THR A 109 -6.76 -14.85 0.94
CA THR A 109 -6.88 -15.22 -0.47
C THR A 109 -5.87 -14.43 -1.30
N GLU A 110 -5.17 -15.11 -2.20
CA GLU A 110 -4.29 -14.46 -3.18
C GLU A 110 -5.11 -13.46 -4.03
N ASN A 111 -4.54 -12.28 -4.26
CA ASN A 111 -5.12 -11.34 -5.20
C ASN A 111 -4.71 -11.76 -6.64
N GLU A 112 -5.63 -12.39 -7.36
CA GLU A 112 -5.37 -12.90 -8.70
C GLU A 112 -4.98 -11.79 -9.67
N PHE A 113 -5.63 -10.64 -9.59
CA PHE A 113 -5.30 -9.48 -10.43
C PHE A 113 -3.87 -9.00 -10.18
N ILE A 114 -3.47 -8.79 -8.91
CA ILE A 114 -2.11 -8.36 -8.56
C ILE A 114 -1.07 -9.39 -9.02
N ARG A 115 -1.33 -10.67 -8.84
CA ARG A 115 -0.44 -11.74 -9.32
C ARG A 115 -0.24 -11.66 -10.84
N GLU A 116 -1.34 -11.56 -11.60
CA GLU A 116 -1.29 -11.47 -13.06
C GLU A 116 -0.62 -10.17 -13.51
N LEU A 117 -0.88 -9.04 -12.84
CA LEU A 117 -0.25 -7.75 -13.12
C LEU A 117 1.27 -7.83 -12.93
N VAL A 118 1.73 -8.33 -11.79
CA VAL A 118 3.17 -8.48 -11.50
C VAL A 118 3.84 -9.38 -12.54
N GLN A 119 3.21 -10.49 -12.92
CA GLN A 119 3.72 -11.38 -13.96
C GLN A 119 3.75 -10.72 -15.34
N LEU A 120 2.77 -9.88 -15.65
CA LEU A 120 2.70 -9.17 -16.94
C LEU A 120 3.77 -8.10 -17.03
N VAL A 121 3.90 -7.22 -16.03
CA VAL A 121 4.88 -6.12 -16.06
C VAL A 121 6.32 -6.61 -15.96
N ALA A 122 6.55 -7.80 -15.43
CA ALA A 122 7.86 -8.45 -15.43
C ALA A 122 8.30 -8.97 -16.82
N LYS A 123 7.39 -9.05 -17.77
CA LYS A 123 7.73 -9.49 -19.13
C LYS A 123 8.49 -8.39 -19.87
N HIS A 124 9.55 -8.78 -20.53
CA HIS A 124 10.27 -7.94 -21.46
C HIS A 124 9.37 -7.50 -22.62
N GLY A 125 9.32 -6.20 -22.89
CA GLY A 125 8.49 -5.64 -23.96
C GLY A 125 6.98 -5.54 -23.62
N CYS A 126 6.60 -5.63 -22.33
CA CYS A 126 5.23 -5.39 -21.92
C CYS A 126 4.77 -3.99 -22.33
N THR A 127 3.56 -3.89 -22.85
CA THR A 127 2.98 -2.63 -23.35
C THR A 127 1.86 -2.14 -22.44
N ILE A 128 1.61 -0.82 -22.46
CA ILE A 128 0.46 -0.21 -21.74
C ILE A 128 -0.88 -0.80 -22.22
N GLU A 129 -0.97 -1.19 -23.48
CA GLU A 129 -2.18 -1.79 -24.02
C GLU A 129 -2.44 -3.19 -23.45
N GLU A 130 -1.39 -4.02 -23.29
CA GLU A 130 -1.53 -5.32 -22.63
C GLU A 130 -1.94 -5.18 -21.14
N VAL A 131 -1.38 -4.17 -20.46
CA VAL A 131 -1.78 -3.83 -19.09
C VAL A 131 -3.26 -3.42 -19.06
N TYR A 132 -3.70 -2.54 -19.94
CA TYR A 132 -5.11 -2.13 -19.99
C TYR A 132 -6.06 -3.31 -20.29
N GLN A 133 -5.65 -4.23 -21.17
CA GLN A 133 -6.42 -5.47 -21.42
C GLN A 133 -6.52 -6.36 -20.20
N LEU A 134 -5.48 -6.43 -19.37
CA LEU A 134 -5.54 -7.15 -18.09
C LEU A 134 -6.59 -6.54 -17.14
N PHE A 135 -6.61 -5.22 -16.99
CA PHE A 135 -7.63 -4.54 -16.18
C PHE A 135 -9.03 -4.85 -16.69
N THR A 136 -9.26 -4.74 -18.00
CA THR A 136 -10.58 -5.01 -18.60
C THR A 136 -11.00 -6.47 -18.53
N LYS A 137 -10.06 -7.41 -18.40
CA LYS A 137 -10.35 -8.82 -18.12
C LYS A 137 -10.96 -9.01 -16.73
N HIS A 138 -10.49 -8.24 -15.75
CA HIS A 138 -10.92 -8.35 -14.35
C HIS A 138 -12.17 -7.52 -14.02
N SER A 139 -12.41 -6.42 -14.75
CA SER A 139 -13.60 -5.59 -14.55
C SER A 139 -14.08 -4.95 -15.86
N GLY A 140 -15.40 -4.82 -16.02
CA GLY A 140 -16.02 -4.00 -17.07
C GLY A 140 -15.98 -2.50 -16.80
N HIS A 141 -15.59 -2.07 -15.60
CA HIS A 141 -15.60 -0.68 -15.13
C HIS A 141 -14.15 -0.21 -14.88
N VAL A 142 -13.42 0.01 -15.97
CA VAL A 142 -12.01 0.44 -15.94
C VAL A 142 -11.89 1.81 -16.56
N ARG A 143 -11.15 2.69 -15.88
CA ARG A 143 -10.75 4.00 -16.41
C ARG A 143 -9.27 4.01 -16.77
N ARG A 144 -8.95 4.78 -17.79
CA ARG A 144 -7.60 5.02 -18.26
C ARG A 144 -7.46 6.49 -18.65
N GLU A 145 -6.45 7.14 -18.13
CA GLU A 145 -6.13 8.53 -18.45
C GLU A 145 -4.64 8.70 -18.74
N PRO A 146 -4.24 9.45 -19.77
CA PRO A 146 -2.85 9.81 -19.97
C PRO A 146 -2.39 10.75 -18.86
N MET A 147 -1.10 10.66 -18.50
CA MET A 147 -0.46 11.55 -17.55
C MET A 147 0.48 12.50 -18.28
N GLU A 148 0.38 13.79 -17.98
CA GLU A 148 1.18 14.84 -18.68
C GLU A 148 2.35 15.35 -17.82
N ASN A 149 2.74 14.60 -16.77
CA ASN A 149 3.79 15.02 -15.84
C ASN A 149 5.23 14.66 -16.28
N GLY A 150 5.39 13.91 -17.37
CA GLY A 150 6.69 13.48 -17.91
C GLY A 150 7.37 12.34 -17.12
N GLU A 151 6.91 12.00 -15.93
CA GLU A 151 7.46 10.91 -15.13
C GLU A 151 6.71 9.60 -15.32
N LEU A 152 5.39 9.67 -15.49
CA LEU A 152 4.51 8.53 -15.72
C LEU A 152 3.70 8.77 -17.00
N ASP A 153 3.33 7.71 -17.70
CA ASP A 153 2.67 7.81 -19.00
C ASP A 153 1.15 7.72 -18.90
N VAL A 154 0.66 6.86 -18.02
CA VAL A 154 -0.76 6.57 -17.91
C VAL A 154 -1.16 6.17 -16.49
N ARG A 155 -2.38 6.55 -16.13
CA ARG A 155 -3.08 6.11 -14.92
C ARG A 155 -4.23 5.20 -15.32
N ILE A 156 -4.37 4.04 -14.65
CA ILE A 156 -5.45 3.07 -14.84
C ILE A 156 -6.01 2.71 -13.47
N TRP A 157 -7.34 2.58 -13.35
CA TRP A 157 -7.98 2.18 -12.11
C TRP A 157 -9.32 1.49 -12.36
N PHE A 158 -9.77 0.74 -11.36
CA PHE A 158 -11.12 0.20 -11.33
C PHE A 158 -12.08 1.28 -10.82
N GLU A 159 -13.14 1.55 -11.58
CA GLU A 159 -14.20 2.46 -11.19
C GLU A 159 -15.17 1.69 -10.27
N ASP A 160 -15.49 2.25 -9.12
CA ASP A 160 -16.43 1.66 -8.15
C ASP A 160 -15.99 0.33 -7.48
N ASP A 161 -14.71 -0.01 -7.50
CA ASP A 161 -14.20 -1.17 -6.76
C ASP A 161 -13.70 -0.75 -5.37
N ALA A 162 -14.49 -1.07 -4.34
CA ALA A 162 -14.15 -0.80 -2.95
C ALA A 162 -13.03 -1.73 -2.40
N GLU A 163 -12.76 -2.86 -3.06
CA GLU A 163 -11.71 -3.80 -2.66
C GLU A 163 -10.36 -3.45 -3.28
N ASP A 164 -10.37 -2.73 -4.43
CA ASP A 164 -9.16 -2.21 -5.07
C ASP A 164 -9.30 -0.70 -5.35
N PRO A 165 -9.15 0.15 -4.33
CA PRO A 165 -9.36 1.59 -4.45
C PRO A 165 -8.14 2.35 -5.01
N TYR A 166 -7.20 1.68 -5.65
CA TYR A 166 -5.93 2.26 -6.03
C TYR A 166 -5.93 2.84 -7.44
N TYR A 167 -5.14 3.90 -7.63
CA TYR A 167 -4.65 4.34 -8.92
C TYR A 167 -3.35 3.62 -9.24
N TYR A 168 -3.29 2.98 -10.40
CA TYR A 168 -2.10 2.33 -10.94
C TYR A 168 -1.50 3.22 -12.02
N CYS A 169 -0.33 3.76 -11.73
CA CYS A 169 0.36 4.70 -12.61
C CYS A 169 1.56 4.02 -13.24
N PHE A 170 1.59 3.98 -14.57
CA PHE A 170 2.56 3.22 -15.35
C PHE A 170 3.52 4.14 -16.11
N LYS A 171 4.77 3.68 -16.21
CA LYS A 171 5.81 4.19 -17.09
C LYS A 171 6.30 3.08 -17.98
N GLN A 172 6.26 3.30 -19.31
CA GLN A 172 6.89 2.37 -20.24
C GLN A 172 8.29 2.88 -20.60
N GLU A 173 9.32 2.17 -20.18
CA GLU A 173 10.72 2.47 -20.47
C GLU A 173 11.28 1.41 -21.41
N GLU A 174 11.47 1.75 -22.70
CA GLU A 174 12.00 0.86 -23.75
C GLU A 174 11.37 -0.55 -23.68
N GLU A 175 11.98 -1.45 -22.92
CA GLU A 175 11.60 -2.85 -22.81
C GLU A 175 11.05 -3.24 -21.44
N HIS A 176 10.91 -2.26 -20.53
CA HIS A 176 10.45 -2.48 -19.15
C HIS A 176 9.20 -1.65 -18.84
N MET A 177 8.34 -2.22 -18.03
CA MET A 177 7.19 -1.54 -17.46
C MET A 177 7.43 -1.30 -15.98
N ILE A 178 7.36 -0.05 -15.56
CA ILE A 178 7.38 0.35 -14.14
C ILE A 178 5.98 0.74 -13.75
N TYR A 179 5.54 0.41 -12.54
CA TYR A 179 4.29 0.93 -12.00
C TYR A 179 4.40 1.31 -10.54
N HIS A 180 3.56 2.25 -10.16
CA HIS A 180 3.32 2.66 -8.78
C HIS A 180 1.82 2.59 -8.50
N ARG A 181 1.49 2.26 -7.27
CA ARG A 181 0.12 2.14 -6.80
C ARG A 181 -0.11 3.17 -5.69
N PHE A 182 -1.11 4.03 -5.87
CA PHE A 182 -1.44 5.12 -4.96
C PHE A 182 -2.90 5.04 -4.54
N LEU A 183 -3.18 5.33 -3.27
CA LEU A 183 -4.54 5.71 -2.91
C LEU A 183 -4.89 7.05 -3.54
N PRO A 184 -6.16 7.28 -3.95
CA PRO A 184 -6.57 8.56 -4.56
C PRO A 184 -6.18 9.79 -3.74
N ALA A 185 -6.31 9.73 -2.41
CA ALA A 185 -5.93 10.83 -1.52
C ALA A 185 -4.42 11.13 -1.54
N ASP A 186 -3.57 10.09 -1.64
CA ASP A 186 -2.12 10.25 -1.70
C ASP A 186 -1.66 10.74 -3.08
N TYR A 187 -2.43 10.39 -4.12
CA TYR A 187 -2.14 10.80 -5.48
C TYR A 187 -2.28 12.34 -5.67
N GLU A 188 -3.25 12.96 -5.00
CA GLU A 188 -3.46 14.41 -5.07
C GLU A 188 -2.35 15.20 -4.39
N ASP A 189 -1.67 14.60 -3.39
CA ASP A 189 -0.57 15.20 -2.64
C ASP A 189 0.81 14.92 -3.28
N PHE A 190 0.87 14.09 -4.31
CA PHE A 190 2.11 13.75 -4.99
C PHE A 190 2.48 14.86 -5.99
N GLU A 191 3.46 15.69 -5.66
CA GLU A 191 4.12 16.57 -6.61
C GLU A 191 5.06 15.73 -7.51
N PHE A 192 4.64 15.53 -8.74
CA PHE A 192 5.45 14.89 -9.78
C PHE A 192 6.46 15.87 -10.35
#